data_c80ab09b29357231554c01bbe71790cb
#
_entry.id   c80ab09b29357231554c01bbe71790cb
#
_cell.length_a   1.000
_cell.length_b   1.000
_cell.length_c   1.000
_cell.angle_alpha   90.00
_cell.angle_beta   90.00
_cell.angle_gamma   90.00
#
_symmetry.space_group_name_H-M   'P 1'
#
loop_
_entity.id
_entity.type
_entity.pdbx_description
1 polymer ?
#
loop_
_entity_poly.entity_id
_entity_poly.type
_entity_poly.pdbx_seq_one_letter_code
_entity_poly.pdbx_strand_id
1 'polypeptide(L)'
;MLRQIRPSYVSTIILRSTGITARHDRRYSLFTTKTGPQKPPGCHRSHTNCRFCYSKLAQTQETDSSFSDQIAKINDEVAKLLALKAQLKDLDEDGVPEAGNKNLVLKTPKGTRDYGPESMALRQQIFDKVIAVFKKHGAETIDTPVFELKEVLTGKYGEDSKLIYDLKDQGGEILALRYDLTVPFARFVGMGNVFNIRRYHIAKVYRRDNPAMTKGRYREFYQCDFDIAGTYDPMLPDAECVKVVVEILSDLDIGEFVVKLNHRKLLDGMFEACGVPADKFRTICSSVDKLDKTPWDEVRKEMIDEKGLEASIADRIGEYVRMSGGVELVDKLAEDENLKKIKPALEGIADMRLLLQYCEIFGLKDKIIFDLSLARGLDYYTGVIYEAVLKAEPPAPTVNGGGKSKKNKEEDVSVGSVAGGGRYDNLVGMFNPKRKQVPCVGVSIGVERIFSILEAKTQQKVRTTEVEVYVASAHKGLLLKRMEVLNKLWGAGIKAEHSYKQNPKLLAQLQYCEEYQIPYAIVLGDGELSRGVVKLREINSRKEDEVPLETLVEELRNRLSLS
;
A
#
# COMPACT_ATOMS: atom_id res chain seq x y z
N MET A 1 -18.93 -13.78 21.84
CA MET A 1 -19.08 -14.36 23.21
C MET A 1 -19.69 -13.38 24.22
N LEU A 2 -20.51 -12.43 23.81
CA LEU A 2 -21.18 -11.45 24.71
C LEU A 2 -22.72 -11.50 24.64
N ARG A 3 -23.30 -12.56 24.08
CA ARG A 3 -24.77 -12.69 23.92
C ARG A 3 -25.51 -13.45 25.01
N GLN A 4 -24.85 -13.75 26.16
CA GLN A 4 -25.53 -14.41 27.30
C GLN A 4 -25.01 -13.92 28.65
N ILE A 5 -24.99 -12.64 28.92
CA ILE A 5 -24.90 -12.16 30.31
C ILE A 5 -26.32 -11.89 30.77
N ARG A 6 -26.87 -12.83 31.54
CA ARG A 6 -28.19 -12.67 32.16
C ARG A 6 -28.18 -11.47 33.13
N PRO A 7 -29.30 -10.76 33.33
CA PRO A 7 -29.39 -9.59 34.21
C PRO A 7 -28.93 -9.84 35.66
N SER A 8 -28.88 -11.09 36.11
CA SER A 8 -28.43 -11.48 37.44
C SER A 8 -26.95 -11.22 37.75
N TYR A 9 -26.10 -11.10 36.73
CA TYR A 9 -24.66 -10.84 36.92
C TYR A 9 -24.33 -9.38 37.21
N VAL A 10 -25.08 -8.45 36.64
CA VAL A 10 -24.86 -7.01 36.86
C VAL A 10 -25.17 -6.64 38.32
N SER A 11 -26.22 -7.20 38.90
CA SER A 11 -26.58 -6.97 40.31
C SER A 11 -25.52 -7.52 41.29
N THR A 12 -24.85 -8.61 40.94
CA THR A 12 -23.80 -9.22 41.80
C THR A 12 -22.49 -8.43 41.75
N ILE A 13 -22.17 -7.78 40.65
CA ILE A 13 -20.97 -6.95 40.52
C ILE A 13 -21.13 -5.64 41.29
N ILE A 14 -22.31 -5.02 41.23
CA ILE A 14 -22.61 -3.78 41.98
C ILE A 14 -22.56 -4.02 43.49
N LEU A 15 -23.06 -5.15 43.99
CA LEU A 15 -23.03 -5.52 45.40
C LEU A 15 -21.61 -5.88 45.91
N ARG A 16 -20.69 -6.29 45.07
CA ARG A 16 -19.29 -6.56 45.46
C ARG A 16 -18.44 -5.30 45.58
N SER A 17 -18.74 -4.27 44.81
CA SER A 17 -17.98 -3.01 44.86
C SER A 17 -18.31 -2.14 46.08
N THR A 18 -19.47 -2.32 46.71
CA THR A 18 -19.94 -1.50 47.87
C THR A 18 -19.64 -2.10 49.23
N GLY A 19 -19.02 -3.28 49.33
CA GLY A 19 -18.64 -3.89 50.62
C GLY A 19 -19.80 -4.31 51.53
N ILE A 20 -21.05 -4.31 51.05
CA ILE A 20 -22.24 -4.66 51.81
C ILE A 20 -22.56 -6.13 51.59
N THR A 21 -22.25 -6.98 52.59
CA THR A 21 -22.68 -8.37 52.65
C THR A 21 -24.08 -8.45 53.23
N ALA A 22 -25.10 -8.58 52.38
CA ALA A 22 -26.45 -8.89 52.82
C ALA A 22 -26.60 -10.41 52.99
N ARG A 23 -26.92 -10.90 54.23
CA ARG A 23 -27.36 -12.27 54.48
C ARG A 23 -28.75 -12.48 53.86
N HIS A 24 -28.90 -13.56 53.12
CA HIS A 24 -30.17 -14.01 52.55
C HIS A 24 -31.21 -14.23 53.66
N ASP A 25 -32.31 -13.47 53.66
CA ASP A 25 -33.58 -13.92 54.22
C ASP A 25 -34.64 -13.85 53.10
N ARG A 26 -35.27 -15.02 52.87
CA ARG A 26 -36.29 -15.18 51.85
C ARG A 26 -37.57 -14.52 52.33
N ARG A 27 -38.01 -13.45 51.65
CA ARG A 27 -39.40 -12.97 51.48
C ARG A 27 -39.41 -11.48 51.17
N TYR A 28 -39.39 -11.14 49.88
CA TYR A 28 -40.10 -9.96 49.37
C TYR A 28 -40.36 -10.14 47.87
N SER A 29 -41.65 -10.43 47.56
CA SER A 29 -42.20 -10.36 46.23
C SER A 29 -42.56 -8.89 45.95
N LEU A 30 -42.00 -8.33 44.87
CA LEU A 30 -42.40 -7.01 44.36
C LEU A 30 -43.68 -7.17 43.52
N PHE A 31 -44.82 -6.77 44.07
CA PHE A 31 -46.03 -6.45 43.29
C PHE A 31 -46.06 -4.95 43.04
N THR A 32 -46.05 -4.58 41.77
CA THR A 32 -46.43 -3.24 41.31
C THR A 32 -47.90 -3.25 40.97
N THR A 33 -48.78 -2.56 41.73
CA THR A 33 -50.10 -2.15 41.30
C THR A 33 -50.31 -0.67 41.66
N LYS A 34 -50.77 0.06 40.67
CA LYS A 34 -51.28 1.43 40.77
C LYS A 34 -52.58 1.44 41.57
N THR A 35 -52.68 2.16 42.68
CA THR A 35 -53.94 2.81 43.11
C THR A 35 -53.62 3.91 44.13
N GLY A 36 -54.40 5.00 44.11
CA GLY A 36 -54.21 6.23 44.88
C GLY A 36 -54.59 6.12 46.38
N PRO A 37 -54.42 7.21 47.15
CA PRO A 37 -54.40 7.14 48.61
C PRO A 37 -55.81 7.07 49.20
N GLN A 38 -56.10 6.04 49.98
CA GLN A 38 -57.22 5.99 50.92
C GLN A 38 -56.71 6.09 52.38
N LYS A 39 -57.39 6.94 53.13
CA LYS A 39 -57.20 7.16 54.59
C LYS A 39 -57.61 5.93 55.40
N PRO A 40 -56.88 5.57 56.48
CA PRO A 40 -57.38 4.62 57.46
C PRO A 40 -58.21 5.31 58.54
N PRO A 41 -59.19 4.60 59.13
CA PRO A 41 -60.09 5.17 60.15
C PRO A 41 -59.54 5.03 61.59
N GLY A 42 -59.84 6.06 62.35
CA GLY A 42 -60.10 6.23 63.77
C GLY A 42 -59.24 5.53 64.83
N CYS A 43 -58.56 6.34 65.65
CA CYS A 43 -58.27 5.99 66.99
C CYS A 43 -58.42 7.23 67.89
N HIS A 44 -59.25 7.11 69.01
CA HIS A 44 -59.57 8.12 69.95
C HIS A 44 -58.50 8.34 71.02
N ARG A 45 -58.31 9.59 71.41
CA ARG A 45 -57.82 10.23 72.60
C ARG A 45 -57.08 9.37 73.67
N SER A 46 -55.88 9.81 74.04
CA SER A 46 -55.62 10.35 75.39
C SER A 46 -54.23 10.96 75.54
N HIS A 47 -54.16 12.12 76.17
CA HIS A 47 -52.93 12.83 76.52
C HIS A 47 -52.11 12.07 77.57
N THR A 48 -50.84 11.79 77.27
CA THR A 48 -49.78 11.77 78.29
C THR A 48 -48.42 11.99 77.64
N ASN A 49 -47.67 12.91 78.13
CA ASN A 49 -46.34 13.31 77.77
C ASN A 49 -45.35 12.12 77.77
N CYS A 50 -44.78 11.81 76.67
CA CYS A 50 -43.67 10.89 76.65
C CYS A 50 -42.41 11.54 76.02
N ARG A 51 -41.52 11.96 76.90
CA ARG A 51 -40.19 12.54 76.63
C ARG A 51 -39.30 11.58 75.84
N PHE A 52 -39.75 10.39 75.55
CA PHE A 52 -39.01 9.33 74.86
C PHE A 52 -39.14 9.35 73.29
N CYS A 53 -40.08 10.14 72.79
CA CYS A 53 -40.25 10.21 71.33
C CYS A 53 -39.32 11.21 70.60
N TYR A 54 -38.77 12.21 71.34
CA TYR A 54 -37.90 13.22 70.72
C TYR A 54 -36.46 12.73 70.44
N SER A 55 -35.96 11.77 71.25
CA SER A 55 -34.62 11.21 71.01
C SER A 55 -34.55 10.20 69.86
N LYS A 56 -35.67 9.57 69.46
CA LYS A 56 -35.73 8.68 68.31
C LYS A 56 -35.92 9.42 66.97
N LEU A 57 -36.52 10.64 67.00
CA LEU A 57 -36.64 11.44 65.74
C LEU A 57 -35.32 12.13 65.38
N ALA A 58 -34.45 12.46 66.36
CA ALA A 58 -33.12 13.02 66.03
C ALA A 58 -32.16 11.99 65.46
N GLN A 59 -32.27 10.72 65.89
CA GLN A 59 -31.46 9.63 65.29
C GLN A 59 -31.92 9.19 63.92
N THR A 60 -33.18 9.40 63.52
CA THR A 60 -33.68 9.14 62.17
C THR A 60 -33.31 10.25 61.18
N GLN A 61 -33.09 11.51 61.64
CA GLN A 61 -32.60 12.56 60.70
C GLN A 61 -31.11 12.45 60.36
N GLU A 62 -30.26 11.96 61.30
CA GLU A 62 -28.84 11.69 60.96
C GLU A 62 -28.65 10.48 60.02
N THR A 63 -29.53 9.48 60.10
CA THR A 63 -29.50 8.33 59.16
C THR A 63 -30.06 8.69 57.79
N ASP A 64 -31.00 9.62 57.66
CA ASP A 64 -31.54 10.06 56.35
C ASP A 64 -30.55 10.94 55.59
N SER A 65 -29.75 11.80 56.24
CA SER A 65 -28.69 12.57 55.55
C SER A 65 -27.57 11.66 55.03
N SER A 66 -27.15 10.69 55.82
CA SER A 66 -26.15 9.69 55.42
C SER A 66 -26.64 8.80 54.27
N PHE A 67 -27.92 8.47 54.24
CA PHE A 67 -28.53 7.68 53.17
C PHE A 67 -28.73 8.49 51.88
N SER A 68 -29.07 9.76 52.01
CA SER A 68 -29.15 10.71 50.90
C SER A 68 -27.79 10.92 50.22
N ASP A 69 -26.72 11.07 51.02
CA ASP A 69 -25.35 11.22 50.53
C ASP A 69 -24.84 9.95 49.84
N GLN A 70 -25.23 8.78 50.34
CA GLN A 70 -24.90 7.50 49.67
C GLN A 70 -25.66 7.35 48.36
N ILE A 71 -26.92 7.73 48.28
CA ILE A 71 -27.71 7.74 47.03
C ILE A 71 -27.11 8.73 46.03
N ALA A 72 -26.68 9.91 46.47
CA ALA A 72 -26.03 10.88 45.60
C ALA A 72 -24.71 10.33 44.99
N LYS A 73 -23.89 9.66 45.80
CA LYS A 73 -22.64 8.99 45.30
C LYS A 73 -22.93 7.86 44.32
N ILE A 74 -23.94 7.04 44.58
CA ILE A 74 -24.37 5.97 43.68
C ILE A 74 -24.89 6.54 42.35
N ASN A 75 -25.66 7.62 42.41
CA ASN A 75 -26.15 8.28 41.19
C ASN A 75 -25.02 8.90 40.36
N ASP A 76 -23.97 9.45 40.98
CA ASP A 76 -22.79 9.97 40.31
C ASP A 76 -21.97 8.84 39.65
N GLU A 77 -21.80 7.70 40.34
CA GLU A 77 -21.16 6.53 39.74
C GLU A 77 -21.97 5.93 38.57
N VAL A 78 -23.29 5.89 38.70
CA VAL A 78 -24.18 5.44 37.61
C VAL A 78 -24.10 6.40 36.40
N ALA A 79 -24.02 7.71 36.65
CA ALA A 79 -23.84 8.70 35.57
C ALA A 79 -22.48 8.53 34.86
N LYS A 80 -21.41 8.28 35.62
CA LYS A 80 -20.07 7.97 35.04
C LYS A 80 -20.08 6.68 34.25
N LEU A 81 -20.73 5.63 34.72
CA LEU A 81 -20.87 4.36 33.98
C LEU A 81 -21.73 4.50 32.70
N LEU A 82 -22.77 5.33 32.76
CA LEU A 82 -23.59 5.64 31.57
C LEU A 82 -22.82 6.45 30.53
N ALA A 83 -22.00 7.41 30.99
CA ALA A 83 -21.10 8.17 30.10
C ALA A 83 -20.03 7.27 29.46
N LEU A 84 -19.43 6.37 30.26
CA LEU A 84 -18.49 5.37 29.74
C LEU A 84 -19.14 4.41 28.76
N LYS A 85 -20.39 4.01 29.02
CA LYS A 85 -21.18 3.16 28.10
C LYS A 85 -21.54 3.90 26.78
N ALA A 86 -21.78 5.20 26.84
CA ALA A 86 -21.98 6.03 25.65
C ALA A 86 -20.67 6.11 24.83
N GLN A 87 -19.53 6.37 25.47
CA GLN A 87 -18.22 6.35 24.82
C GLN A 87 -17.87 4.98 24.23
N LEU A 88 -18.23 3.88 24.90
CA LEU A 88 -18.06 2.53 24.37
C LEU A 88 -19.01 2.23 23.20
N LYS A 89 -20.21 2.81 23.17
CA LYS A 89 -21.11 2.73 22.02
C LYS A 89 -20.54 3.45 20.80
N ASP A 90 -19.95 4.62 20.99
CA ASP A 90 -19.28 5.36 19.90
C ASP A 90 -18.03 4.62 19.38
N LEU A 91 -17.40 3.79 20.22
CA LEU A 91 -16.29 2.90 19.81
C LEU A 91 -16.78 1.60 19.13
N ASP A 92 -18.00 1.15 19.39
CA ASP A 92 -18.63 0.00 18.72
C ASP A 92 -19.37 0.38 17.41
N GLU A 93 -19.55 1.67 17.11
CA GLU A 93 -20.15 2.17 15.87
C GLU A 93 -19.19 2.20 14.67
N ASP A 94 -18.03 1.58 14.71
CA ASP A 94 -17.37 1.06 13.51
C ASP A 94 -18.16 -0.17 12.98
N GLY A 95 -19.39 0.16 12.60
CA GLY A 95 -20.53 -0.63 12.21
C GLY A 95 -20.24 -1.87 11.43
N VAL A 96 -20.46 -3.01 12.05
CA VAL A 96 -21.08 -4.14 11.34
C VAL A 96 -22.57 -3.80 11.24
N PRO A 97 -23.15 -3.59 10.05
CA PRO A 97 -24.59 -3.33 9.92
C PRO A 97 -25.35 -4.55 10.42
N GLU A 98 -26.21 -4.38 11.43
CA GLU A 98 -27.24 -5.37 11.69
C GLU A 98 -28.01 -5.66 10.39
N ALA A 99 -28.24 -6.94 10.11
CA ALA A 99 -28.91 -7.46 8.93
C ALA A 99 -30.42 -7.06 8.93
N GLY A 100 -30.70 -5.79 8.72
CA GLY A 100 -32.01 -5.22 8.45
C GLY A 100 -31.97 -4.57 7.09
N ASN A 101 -32.42 -5.27 6.08
CA ASN A 101 -32.92 -4.86 4.74
C ASN A 101 -32.52 -3.46 4.20
N LYS A 102 -31.26 -3.03 4.42
CA LYS A 102 -30.64 -1.92 3.68
C LYS A 102 -30.04 -2.53 2.43
N ASN A 103 -30.47 -2.11 1.26
CA ASN A 103 -29.88 -2.49 -0.01
C ASN A 103 -28.35 -2.38 0.11
N LEU A 104 -27.65 -3.53 0.10
CA LEU A 104 -26.20 -3.58 0.15
C LEU A 104 -25.65 -2.80 -1.05
N VAL A 105 -24.99 -1.68 -0.78
CA VAL A 105 -24.29 -0.92 -1.83
C VAL A 105 -23.00 -1.65 -2.16
N LEU A 106 -23.02 -2.38 -3.28
CA LEU A 106 -21.82 -3.09 -3.78
C LEU A 106 -20.80 -2.08 -4.30
N LYS A 107 -19.68 -1.95 -3.63
CA LYS A 107 -18.54 -1.11 -4.03
C LYS A 107 -17.24 -1.68 -3.46
N THR A 108 -16.13 -1.39 -4.12
CA THR A 108 -14.79 -1.64 -3.57
C THR A 108 -14.51 -0.71 -2.38
N PRO A 109 -13.70 -1.12 -1.41
CA PRO A 109 -13.24 -0.23 -0.34
C PRO A 109 -12.57 1.04 -0.87
N LYS A 110 -12.68 2.16 -0.14
CA LYS A 110 -12.09 3.44 -0.54
C LYS A 110 -10.57 3.30 -0.76
N GLY A 111 -10.10 3.69 -1.94
CA GLY A 111 -8.67 3.63 -2.29
C GLY A 111 -8.20 2.25 -2.76
N THR A 112 -9.13 1.36 -3.10
CA THR A 112 -8.88 0.09 -3.78
C THR A 112 -9.59 0.04 -5.13
N ARG A 113 -9.18 -0.86 -6.00
CA ARG A 113 -9.73 -1.00 -7.36
C ARG A 113 -9.74 -2.47 -7.77
N ASP A 114 -10.78 -2.89 -8.49
CA ASP A 114 -10.79 -4.12 -9.27
C ASP A 114 -10.08 -3.90 -10.62
N TYR A 115 -9.38 -4.92 -11.10
CA TYR A 115 -8.70 -4.90 -12.38
C TYR A 115 -9.32 -5.97 -13.28
N GLY A 116 -9.92 -5.54 -14.39
CA GLY A 116 -10.44 -6.45 -15.41
C GLY A 116 -9.33 -7.09 -16.25
N PRO A 117 -9.68 -8.04 -17.15
CA PRO A 117 -8.69 -8.78 -17.95
C PRO A 117 -7.73 -7.89 -18.75
N GLU A 118 -8.21 -6.81 -19.38
CA GLU A 118 -7.38 -5.88 -20.17
C GLU A 118 -6.35 -5.17 -19.29
N SER A 119 -6.80 -4.62 -18.15
CA SER A 119 -5.90 -3.99 -17.17
C SER A 119 -4.88 -4.98 -16.61
N MET A 120 -5.30 -6.24 -16.38
CA MET A 120 -4.39 -7.27 -15.88
C MET A 120 -3.39 -7.73 -16.93
N ALA A 121 -3.76 -7.81 -18.21
CA ALA A 121 -2.82 -8.14 -19.28
C ALA A 121 -1.71 -7.09 -19.40
N LEU A 122 -2.06 -5.79 -19.38
CA LEU A 122 -1.08 -4.70 -19.35
C LEU A 122 -0.20 -4.75 -18.10
N ARG A 123 -0.80 -5.02 -16.94
CA ARG A 123 -0.09 -5.11 -15.67
C ARG A 123 0.90 -6.27 -15.64
N GLN A 124 0.53 -7.43 -16.22
CA GLN A 124 1.40 -8.58 -16.33
C GLN A 124 2.61 -8.27 -17.20
N GLN A 125 2.44 -7.58 -18.33
CA GLN A 125 3.55 -7.12 -19.17
C GLN A 125 4.55 -6.24 -18.40
N ILE A 126 4.05 -5.35 -17.52
CA ILE A 126 4.92 -4.55 -16.64
C ILE A 126 5.71 -5.45 -15.70
N PHE A 127 5.03 -6.39 -15.04
CA PHE A 127 5.70 -7.32 -14.12
C PHE A 127 6.75 -8.17 -14.82
N ASP A 128 6.45 -8.70 -16.01
CA ASP A 128 7.37 -9.56 -16.77
C ASP A 128 8.66 -8.81 -17.12
N LYS A 129 8.55 -7.55 -17.57
CA LYS A 129 9.69 -6.70 -17.86
C LYS A 129 10.51 -6.40 -16.60
N VAL A 130 9.86 -6.03 -15.50
CA VAL A 130 10.52 -5.77 -14.20
C VAL A 130 11.24 -7.02 -13.70
N ILE A 131 10.57 -8.18 -13.74
CA ILE A 131 11.14 -9.47 -13.30
C ILE A 131 12.34 -9.86 -14.19
N ALA A 132 12.26 -9.64 -15.51
CA ALA A 132 13.36 -9.94 -16.42
C ALA A 132 14.63 -9.16 -16.05
N VAL A 133 14.50 -7.86 -15.73
CA VAL A 133 15.63 -7.04 -15.28
C VAL A 133 16.15 -7.52 -13.92
N PHE A 134 15.28 -7.78 -12.94
CA PHE A 134 15.69 -8.29 -11.62
C PHE A 134 16.48 -9.60 -11.74
N LYS A 135 16.01 -10.55 -12.57
CA LYS A 135 16.70 -11.82 -12.84
C LYS A 135 18.02 -11.62 -13.57
N LYS A 136 18.09 -10.67 -14.52
CA LYS A 136 19.32 -10.28 -15.22
C LYS A 136 20.41 -9.82 -14.24
N HIS A 137 20.02 -9.15 -13.16
CA HIS A 137 20.90 -8.73 -12.06
C HIS A 137 21.09 -9.78 -10.96
N GLY A 138 20.70 -11.04 -11.22
CA GLY A 138 20.96 -12.18 -10.35
C GLY A 138 20.12 -12.21 -9.05
N ALA A 139 18.96 -11.54 -9.03
CA ALA A 139 18.10 -11.56 -7.87
C ALA A 139 17.24 -12.82 -7.80
N GLU A 140 17.08 -13.33 -6.58
CA GLU A 140 16.21 -14.45 -6.23
C GLU A 140 14.89 -13.92 -5.64
N THR A 141 13.79 -14.61 -5.93
CA THR A 141 12.49 -14.20 -5.36
C THR A 141 12.32 -14.72 -3.94
N ILE A 142 11.72 -13.87 -3.10
CA ILE A 142 11.25 -14.26 -1.76
C ILE A 142 9.79 -13.83 -1.59
N ASP A 143 9.14 -14.33 -0.55
CA ASP A 143 7.85 -13.84 -0.07
C ASP A 143 7.85 -13.69 1.46
N THR A 144 7.08 -12.74 1.96
CA THR A 144 6.87 -12.50 3.39
C THR A 144 5.37 -12.37 3.67
N PRO A 145 4.90 -12.62 4.89
CA PRO A 145 3.48 -12.48 5.23
C PRO A 145 2.91 -11.09 4.90
N VAL A 146 1.65 -11.04 4.52
CA VAL A 146 0.91 -9.79 4.28
C VAL A 146 0.77 -8.96 5.56
N PHE A 147 0.64 -9.63 6.69
CA PHE A 147 0.59 -9.00 8.01
C PHE A 147 1.85 -9.35 8.80
N GLU A 148 2.27 -8.42 9.61
CA GLU A 148 3.41 -8.49 10.50
C GLU A 148 2.94 -8.27 11.95
N LEU A 149 3.74 -8.68 12.92
CA LEU A 149 3.55 -8.21 14.29
C LEU A 149 3.64 -6.68 14.33
N LYS A 150 2.69 -6.02 14.97
CA LYS A 150 2.64 -4.55 15.03
C LYS A 150 3.95 -3.94 15.52
N GLU A 151 4.60 -4.58 16.49
CA GLU A 151 5.89 -4.15 17.04
C GLU A 151 7.03 -4.16 16.02
N VAL A 152 6.98 -5.04 15.01
CA VAL A 152 7.95 -5.08 13.90
C VAL A 152 7.89 -3.80 13.07
N LEU A 153 6.69 -3.27 12.85
CA LEU A 153 6.44 -2.08 12.05
C LEU A 153 6.55 -0.77 12.87
N THR A 154 6.21 -0.83 14.16
CA THR A 154 6.17 0.36 15.02
C THR A 154 7.57 1.00 15.14
N GLY A 155 7.61 2.33 15.03
CA GLY A 155 8.84 3.12 15.18
C GLY A 155 9.85 3.02 14.04
N LYS A 156 9.48 2.40 12.90
CA LYS A 156 10.36 2.27 11.72
C LYS A 156 10.08 3.32 10.63
N TYR A 157 8.93 3.98 10.69
CA TYR A 157 8.43 4.87 9.64
C TYR A 157 8.24 6.32 10.11
N GLY A 158 8.75 6.68 11.27
CA GLY A 158 8.59 8.03 11.82
C GLY A 158 7.13 8.47 11.88
N GLU A 159 6.81 9.63 11.30
CA GLU A 159 5.43 10.15 11.24
C GLU A 159 4.48 9.27 10.41
N ASP A 160 4.99 8.53 9.43
CA ASP A 160 4.19 7.64 8.59
C ASP A 160 3.64 6.42 9.35
N SER A 161 4.12 6.16 10.57
CA SER A 161 3.58 5.09 11.43
C SER A 161 2.08 5.22 11.66
N LYS A 162 1.51 6.42 11.62
CA LYS A 162 0.06 6.69 11.69
C LYS A 162 -0.73 6.18 10.47
N LEU A 163 -0.04 5.87 9.37
CA LEU A 163 -0.62 5.37 8.13
C LEU A 163 -0.67 3.83 8.06
N ILE A 164 -0.20 3.13 9.07
CA ILE A 164 -0.27 1.67 9.16
C ILE A 164 -1.71 1.24 9.47
N TYR A 165 -2.17 0.17 8.82
CA TYR A 165 -3.44 -0.49 9.15
C TYR A 165 -3.22 -1.48 10.27
N ASP A 166 -3.74 -1.19 11.44
CA ASP A 166 -3.81 -2.14 12.55
C ASP A 166 -4.98 -3.11 12.36
N LEU A 167 -4.76 -4.37 12.68
CA LEU A 167 -5.81 -5.39 12.69
C LEU A 167 -6.38 -5.53 14.11
N LYS A 168 -7.68 -5.82 14.21
CA LYS A 168 -8.29 -6.14 15.51
C LYS A 168 -7.72 -7.46 16.01
N ASP A 169 -7.37 -7.52 17.30
CA ASP A 169 -6.89 -8.75 17.93
C ASP A 169 -7.92 -9.88 17.78
N GLN A 170 -7.45 -11.01 17.25
CA GLN A 170 -8.28 -12.21 17.04
C GLN A 170 -7.63 -13.48 17.61
N GLY A 171 -6.48 -13.37 18.27
CA GLY A 171 -5.76 -14.55 18.75
C GLY A 171 -4.58 -14.26 19.68
N GLY A 172 -4.50 -13.07 20.28
CA GLY A 172 -3.49 -12.72 21.29
C GLY A 172 -2.21 -12.07 20.73
N GLU A 173 -2.01 -12.01 19.41
CA GLU A 173 -0.96 -11.24 18.76
C GLU A 173 -1.55 -9.99 18.12
N ILE A 174 -0.95 -8.83 18.38
CA ILE A 174 -1.35 -7.58 17.73
C ILE A 174 -0.67 -7.50 16.37
N LEU A 175 -1.47 -7.58 15.32
CA LEU A 175 -1.03 -7.62 13.93
C LEU A 175 -1.31 -6.28 13.23
N ALA A 176 -0.55 -6.01 12.16
CA ALA A 176 -0.77 -4.89 11.26
C ALA A 176 -0.46 -5.30 9.82
N LEU A 177 -1.08 -4.65 8.84
CA LEU A 177 -0.75 -4.88 7.43
C LEU A 177 0.59 -4.23 7.10
N ARG A 178 1.42 -4.91 6.29
CA ARG A 178 2.72 -4.39 5.86
C ARG A 178 2.56 -3.06 5.12
N TYR A 179 3.35 -2.07 5.53
CA TYR A 179 3.36 -0.73 4.95
C TYR A 179 4.24 -0.64 3.68
N ASP A 180 5.32 -1.42 3.67
CA ASP A 180 6.26 -1.62 2.57
C ASP A 180 6.78 -3.07 2.54
N LEU A 181 7.73 -3.36 1.65
CA LEU A 181 8.41 -4.66 1.59
C LEU A 181 9.83 -4.63 2.18
N THR A 182 10.32 -3.46 2.58
CA THR A 182 11.69 -3.26 3.11
C THR A 182 11.80 -3.71 4.56
N VAL A 183 10.88 -3.29 5.44
CA VAL A 183 10.90 -3.70 6.86
C VAL A 183 10.66 -5.20 7.02
N PRO A 184 9.68 -5.83 6.34
CA PRO A 184 9.55 -7.29 6.31
C PRO A 184 10.79 -8.03 5.81
N PHE A 185 11.48 -7.48 4.80
CA PHE A 185 12.75 -8.04 4.33
C PHE A 185 13.85 -7.96 5.39
N ALA A 186 14.02 -6.81 6.04
CA ALA A 186 15.00 -6.66 7.09
C ALA A 186 14.76 -7.62 8.27
N ARG A 187 13.48 -7.84 8.63
CA ARG A 187 13.09 -8.86 9.61
C ARG A 187 13.45 -10.27 9.12
N PHE A 188 13.15 -10.59 7.86
CA PHE A 188 13.49 -11.89 7.25
C PHE A 188 15.00 -12.17 7.32
N VAL A 189 15.85 -11.20 6.92
CA VAL A 189 17.30 -11.30 6.98
C VAL A 189 17.79 -11.44 8.43
N GLY A 190 17.26 -10.61 9.35
CA GLY A 190 17.64 -10.62 10.76
C GLY A 190 17.30 -11.91 11.48
N MET A 191 16.13 -12.48 11.23
CA MET A 191 15.68 -13.76 11.81
C MET A 191 16.37 -14.98 11.18
N GLY A 192 16.52 -14.97 9.85
CA GLY A 192 17.06 -16.10 9.10
C GLY A 192 18.57 -16.25 9.15
N ASN A 193 19.31 -15.32 9.79
CA ASN A 193 20.77 -15.24 9.75
C ASN A 193 21.31 -15.27 8.31
N VAL A 194 20.60 -14.64 7.38
CA VAL A 194 21.02 -14.48 5.99
C VAL A 194 21.99 -13.30 5.93
N PHE A 195 23.21 -13.52 5.42
CA PHE A 195 24.25 -12.50 5.43
C PHE A 195 24.55 -11.90 4.06
N ASN A 196 24.21 -12.63 2.99
CA ASN A 196 24.38 -12.19 1.61
C ASN A 196 23.18 -12.68 0.81
N ILE A 197 22.43 -11.75 0.23
CA ILE A 197 21.32 -12.07 -0.68
C ILE A 197 21.07 -10.90 -1.63
N ARG A 198 20.77 -11.20 -2.88
CA ARG A 198 20.10 -10.31 -3.83
C ARG A 198 18.68 -10.80 -4.00
N ARG A 199 17.72 -10.04 -3.56
CA ARG A 199 16.32 -10.47 -3.63
C ARG A 199 15.48 -9.56 -4.50
N TYR A 200 14.40 -10.10 -5.07
CA TYR A 200 13.27 -9.29 -5.48
C TYR A 200 11.98 -9.80 -4.84
N HIS A 201 11.04 -8.89 -4.63
CA HIS A 201 9.73 -9.20 -4.08
C HIS A 201 8.69 -8.30 -4.72
N ILE A 202 7.66 -8.90 -5.34
CA ILE A 202 6.55 -8.20 -5.96
C ILE A 202 5.29 -8.55 -5.20
N ALA A 203 4.74 -7.60 -4.45
CA ALA A 203 3.60 -7.86 -3.61
C ALA A 203 2.82 -6.59 -3.25
N LYS A 204 1.58 -6.78 -2.78
CA LYS A 204 0.73 -5.69 -2.29
C LYS A 204 1.19 -5.18 -0.94
N VAL A 205 1.11 -3.86 -0.77
CA VAL A 205 1.32 -3.13 0.48
C VAL A 205 0.12 -2.23 0.77
N TYR A 206 0.00 -1.77 2.02
CA TYR A 206 -1.22 -1.16 2.51
C TYR A 206 -0.92 0.12 3.29
N ARG A 207 -1.51 1.26 2.85
CA ARG A 207 -1.30 2.56 3.49
C ARG A 207 -2.62 3.28 3.70
N ARG A 208 -2.91 3.73 4.93
CA ARG A 208 -4.12 4.47 5.31
C ARG A 208 -4.16 5.91 4.79
N ASP A 209 -3.38 6.22 3.79
CA ASP A 209 -3.28 7.55 3.24
C ASP A 209 -4.57 8.00 2.52
N ASN A 210 -4.69 9.31 2.26
CA ASN A 210 -5.76 9.84 1.42
C ASN A 210 -5.53 9.42 -0.04
N PRO A 211 -6.44 8.63 -0.64
CA PRO A 211 -6.24 8.15 -1.99
C PRO A 211 -6.46 9.26 -3.02
N ALA A 212 -5.61 9.28 -4.05
CA ALA A 212 -5.77 10.10 -5.26
C ALA A 212 -5.59 9.15 -6.46
N MET A 213 -6.65 8.39 -6.76
CA MET A 213 -6.61 7.28 -7.73
C MET A 213 -6.24 7.75 -9.14
N THR A 214 -6.66 8.94 -9.55
CA THR A 214 -6.29 9.58 -10.82
C THR A 214 -4.79 9.88 -10.94
N LYS A 215 -4.09 9.99 -9.81
CA LYS A 215 -2.63 10.20 -9.72
C LYS A 215 -1.87 8.91 -9.32
N GLY A 216 -2.50 7.73 -9.41
CA GLY A 216 -1.90 6.44 -9.06
C GLY A 216 -1.65 6.24 -7.55
N ARG A 217 -2.37 6.96 -6.67
CA ARG A 217 -2.22 6.84 -5.21
C ARG A 217 -3.38 6.05 -4.63
N TYR A 218 -3.09 4.82 -4.22
CA TYR A 218 -4.05 3.85 -3.69
C TYR A 218 -3.75 3.54 -2.22
N ARG A 219 -4.69 2.91 -1.54
CA ARG A 219 -4.51 2.34 -0.20
C ARG A 219 -3.98 0.92 -0.22
N GLU A 220 -4.29 0.17 -1.27
CA GLU A 220 -3.72 -1.13 -1.61
C GLU A 220 -3.04 -1.00 -2.97
N PHE A 221 -1.75 -1.31 -3.06
CA PHE A 221 -0.98 -1.19 -4.30
C PHE A 221 0.23 -2.12 -4.30
N TYR A 222 0.76 -2.41 -5.47
CA TYR A 222 1.96 -3.23 -5.61
C TYR A 222 3.24 -2.41 -5.48
N GLN A 223 4.20 -2.98 -4.77
CA GLN A 223 5.61 -2.62 -4.88
C GLN A 223 6.38 -3.73 -5.60
N CYS A 224 7.33 -3.36 -6.43
CA CYS A 224 8.30 -4.28 -7.01
C CYS A 224 9.67 -3.87 -6.47
N ASP A 225 10.12 -4.60 -5.47
CA ASP A 225 11.34 -4.28 -4.74
C ASP A 225 12.49 -5.19 -5.16
N PHE A 226 13.67 -4.59 -5.34
CA PHE A 226 14.95 -5.26 -5.54
C PHE A 226 15.91 -4.77 -4.47
N ASP A 227 16.55 -5.68 -3.73
CA ASP A 227 17.49 -5.33 -2.66
C ASP A 227 18.72 -6.24 -2.67
N ILE A 228 19.84 -5.65 -2.29
CA ILE A 228 21.12 -6.31 -2.07
C ILE A 228 21.46 -6.17 -0.60
N ALA A 229 21.54 -7.29 0.11
CA ALA A 229 21.97 -7.35 1.51
C ALA A 229 23.31 -8.06 1.59
N GLY A 230 24.24 -7.50 2.34
CA GLY A 230 25.57 -8.07 2.54
C GLY A 230 26.65 -7.01 2.73
N THR A 231 27.85 -7.47 3.10
CA THR A 231 29.02 -6.59 3.22
C THR A 231 29.80 -6.64 1.91
N TYR A 232 29.86 -5.51 1.24
CA TYR A 232 30.50 -5.33 -0.06
C TYR A 232 31.36 -4.07 -0.05
N ASP A 233 32.18 -3.87 -1.07
CA ASP A 233 32.93 -2.63 -1.24
C ASP A 233 32.00 -1.43 -1.48
N PRO A 234 32.42 -0.22 -1.10
CA PRO A 234 31.58 0.97 -1.12
C PRO A 234 30.99 1.25 -2.50
N MET A 235 29.74 1.65 -2.52
CA MET A 235 28.96 2.15 -3.68
C MET A 235 28.76 1.16 -4.84
N LEU A 236 29.33 -0.05 -4.83
CA LEU A 236 29.12 -1.05 -5.89
C LEU A 236 27.64 -1.51 -5.95
N PRO A 237 27.03 -1.98 -4.85
CA PRO A 237 25.62 -2.36 -4.86
C PRO A 237 24.69 -1.15 -5.10
N ASP A 238 25.09 0.05 -4.64
CA ASP A 238 24.32 1.28 -4.81
C ASP A 238 24.22 1.67 -6.29
N ALA A 239 25.35 1.62 -7.00
CA ALA A 239 25.39 1.89 -8.44
C ALA A 239 24.59 0.83 -9.24
N GLU A 240 24.62 -0.43 -8.82
CA GLU A 240 23.82 -1.49 -9.43
C GLU A 240 22.32 -1.23 -9.25
N CYS A 241 21.85 -0.82 -8.07
CA CYS A 241 20.47 -0.44 -7.84
C CYS A 241 20.01 0.73 -8.75
N VAL A 242 20.85 1.76 -8.94
CA VAL A 242 20.57 2.86 -9.87
C VAL A 242 20.48 2.34 -11.31
N LYS A 243 21.37 1.41 -11.72
CA LYS A 243 21.33 0.77 -13.05
C LYS A 243 20.04 -0.01 -13.26
N VAL A 244 19.60 -0.79 -12.28
CA VAL A 244 18.34 -1.54 -12.32
C VAL A 244 17.16 -0.60 -12.57
N VAL A 245 17.09 0.54 -11.86
CA VAL A 245 16.04 1.55 -12.07
C VAL A 245 16.02 2.06 -13.50
N VAL A 246 17.20 2.47 -14.01
CA VAL A 246 17.30 3.05 -15.37
C VAL A 246 16.94 2.00 -16.43
N GLU A 247 17.36 0.75 -16.30
CA GLU A 247 17.03 -0.32 -17.23
C GLU A 247 15.53 -0.59 -17.27
N ILE A 248 14.88 -0.73 -16.10
CA ILE A 248 13.43 -0.96 -16.04
C ILE A 248 12.64 0.18 -16.68
N LEU A 249 12.94 1.43 -16.31
CA LEU A 249 12.19 2.57 -16.81
C LEU A 249 12.41 2.81 -18.30
N SER A 250 13.61 2.51 -18.81
CA SER A 250 13.92 2.57 -20.24
C SER A 250 13.20 1.48 -21.04
N ASP A 251 13.17 0.24 -20.52
CA ASP A 251 12.48 -0.89 -21.16
C ASP A 251 10.96 -0.74 -21.18
N LEU A 252 10.39 -0.09 -20.16
CA LEU A 252 8.96 0.21 -20.08
C LEU A 252 8.50 1.34 -21.00
N ASP A 253 9.41 2.14 -21.55
CA ASP A 253 9.13 3.27 -22.44
C ASP A 253 8.05 4.24 -21.91
N ILE A 254 8.18 4.61 -20.63
CA ILE A 254 7.21 5.46 -19.95
C ILE A 254 7.36 6.96 -20.26
N GLY A 255 8.38 7.36 -21.02
CA GLY A 255 8.75 8.73 -21.35
C GLY A 255 10.10 9.13 -20.78
N GLU A 256 10.47 10.41 -20.95
CA GLU A 256 11.71 10.95 -20.42
C GLU A 256 11.70 10.99 -18.89
N PHE A 257 12.78 10.53 -18.27
CA PHE A 257 12.94 10.51 -16.83
C PHE A 257 14.34 10.90 -16.40
N VAL A 258 14.48 11.23 -15.12
CA VAL A 258 15.78 11.46 -14.46
C VAL A 258 15.76 10.77 -13.09
N VAL A 259 16.88 10.18 -12.71
CA VAL A 259 17.09 9.64 -11.37
C VAL A 259 17.88 10.66 -10.55
N LYS A 260 17.21 11.27 -9.59
CA LYS A 260 17.83 12.16 -8.61
C LYS A 260 18.58 11.32 -7.58
N LEU A 261 19.78 11.73 -7.24
CA LEU A 261 20.65 11.09 -6.26
C LEU A 261 21.00 12.08 -5.15
N ASN A 262 21.08 11.60 -3.91
CA ASN A 262 21.63 12.35 -2.79
C ASN A 262 22.20 11.37 -1.75
N HIS A 263 22.75 11.89 -0.65
CA HIS A 263 23.35 11.06 0.39
C HIS A 263 22.96 11.54 1.80
N ARG A 264 22.49 10.62 2.65
CA ARG A 264 21.98 10.96 3.98
C ARG A 264 23.02 11.65 4.86
N LYS A 265 24.25 11.13 4.92
CA LYS A 265 25.32 11.75 5.71
C LYS A 265 25.66 13.17 5.23
N LEU A 266 25.56 13.42 3.93
CA LEU A 266 25.78 14.75 3.38
C LEU A 266 24.66 15.71 3.79
N LEU A 267 23.39 15.27 3.74
CA LEU A 267 22.25 16.07 4.22
C LEU A 267 22.40 16.42 5.70
N ASP A 268 22.68 15.42 6.54
CA ASP A 268 22.87 15.63 7.98
C ASP A 268 24.03 16.60 8.24
N GLY A 269 25.17 16.43 7.54
CA GLY A 269 26.31 17.32 7.65
C GLY A 269 26.06 18.72 7.11
N MET A 270 25.25 18.87 6.05
CA MET A 270 24.81 20.16 5.54
C MET A 270 23.94 20.90 6.57
N PHE A 271 23.00 20.21 7.21
CA PHE A 271 22.17 20.80 8.27
C PHE A 271 23.02 21.22 9.48
N GLU A 272 23.99 20.40 9.86
CA GLU A 272 24.95 20.76 10.91
C GLU A 272 25.78 21.99 10.54
N ALA A 273 26.29 22.08 9.30
CA ALA A 273 27.00 23.23 8.77
C ALA A 273 26.17 24.51 8.78
N CYS A 274 24.86 24.38 8.50
CA CYS A 274 23.92 25.50 8.57
C CYS A 274 23.56 25.90 10.01
N GLY A 275 23.90 25.08 11.02
CA GLY A 275 23.58 25.34 12.43
C GLY A 275 22.18 24.87 12.83
N VAL A 276 21.60 23.91 12.14
CA VAL A 276 20.32 23.29 12.53
C VAL A 276 20.54 22.46 13.81
N PRO A 277 19.70 22.59 14.85
CA PRO A 277 19.75 21.71 16.00
C PRO A 277 19.47 20.24 15.62
N ALA A 278 20.25 19.31 16.19
CA ALA A 278 20.17 17.89 15.83
C ALA A 278 18.78 17.26 16.02
N ASP A 279 18.02 17.70 17.01
CA ASP A 279 16.65 17.28 17.28
C ASP A 279 15.67 17.73 16.19
N LYS A 280 16.02 18.76 15.40
CA LYS A 280 15.20 19.30 14.30
C LYS A 280 15.55 18.71 12.93
N PHE A 281 16.64 17.97 12.78
CA PHE A 281 17.08 17.45 11.46
C PHE A 281 15.97 16.76 10.68
N ARG A 282 15.24 15.83 11.32
CA ARG A 282 14.12 15.12 10.68
C ARG A 282 13.02 16.03 10.21
N THR A 283 12.66 16.97 11.08
CA THR A 283 11.55 17.90 10.81
C THR A 283 11.91 18.85 9.66
N ILE A 284 13.16 19.30 9.58
CA ILE A 284 13.66 20.15 8.49
C ILE A 284 13.81 19.33 7.19
N CYS A 285 14.29 18.08 7.25
CA CYS A 285 14.27 17.16 6.11
C CYS A 285 12.88 17.05 5.48
N SER A 286 11.84 16.89 6.32
CA SER A 286 10.44 16.81 5.85
C SER A 286 9.96 18.10 5.15
N SER A 287 10.48 19.27 5.53
CA SER A 287 10.17 20.51 4.85
C SER A 287 10.93 20.64 3.52
N VAL A 288 12.22 20.25 3.48
CA VAL A 288 13.04 20.23 2.25
C VAL A 288 12.44 19.27 1.20
N ASP A 289 11.93 18.11 1.61
CA ASP A 289 11.30 17.14 0.70
C ASP A 289 10.09 17.70 -0.09
N LYS A 290 9.51 18.79 0.39
CA LYS A 290 8.39 19.47 -0.30
C LYS A 290 8.84 20.33 -1.49
N LEU A 291 10.16 20.57 -1.65
CA LEU A 291 10.70 21.43 -2.72
C LEU A 291 10.42 20.89 -4.14
N ASP A 292 10.12 19.62 -4.29
CA ASP A 292 9.69 19.05 -5.56
C ASP A 292 8.30 19.55 -6.03
N LYS A 293 7.49 20.13 -5.12
CA LYS A 293 6.11 20.56 -5.39
C LYS A 293 5.79 21.95 -4.86
N THR A 294 6.62 22.49 -3.99
CA THR A 294 6.36 23.73 -3.26
C THR A 294 7.52 24.70 -3.49
N PRO A 295 7.25 25.96 -3.85
CA PRO A 295 8.29 26.97 -4.03
C PRO A 295 9.11 27.20 -2.75
N TRP A 296 10.38 27.56 -2.93
CA TRP A 296 11.30 27.80 -1.80
C TRP A 296 10.74 28.75 -0.74
N ASP A 297 10.09 29.84 -1.14
CA ASP A 297 9.59 30.85 -0.21
C ASP A 297 8.55 30.29 0.76
N GLU A 298 7.71 29.38 0.30
CA GLU A 298 6.72 28.67 1.15
C GLU A 298 7.39 27.67 2.07
N VAL A 299 8.36 26.89 1.57
CA VAL A 299 9.13 25.93 2.37
C VAL A 299 9.95 26.66 3.44
N ARG A 300 10.59 27.78 3.08
CA ARG A 300 11.30 28.65 4.01
C ARG A 300 10.38 29.16 5.12
N LYS A 301 9.19 29.64 4.74
CA LYS A 301 8.19 30.11 5.71
C LYS A 301 7.75 29.00 6.66
N GLU A 302 7.49 27.79 6.16
CA GLU A 302 7.18 26.61 6.99
C GLU A 302 8.29 26.33 8.00
N MET A 303 9.57 26.33 7.57
CA MET A 303 10.71 26.11 8.45
C MET A 303 10.78 27.13 9.58
N ILE A 304 10.48 28.39 9.31
CA ILE A 304 10.53 29.47 10.31
C ILE A 304 9.29 29.45 11.20
N ASP A 305 8.09 29.52 10.60
CA ASP A 305 6.85 29.77 11.33
C ASP A 305 6.32 28.51 12.05
N GLU A 306 6.43 27.33 11.40
CA GLU A 306 5.86 26.09 11.95
C GLU A 306 6.92 25.24 12.67
N LYS A 307 8.17 25.19 12.17
CA LYS A 307 9.23 24.38 12.75
C LYS A 307 10.12 25.18 13.71
N GLY A 308 9.92 26.48 13.82
CA GLY A 308 10.64 27.36 14.73
C GLY A 308 12.15 27.42 14.46
N LEU A 309 12.54 27.41 13.17
CA LEU A 309 13.93 27.57 12.78
C LEU A 309 14.26 29.06 12.65
N GLU A 310 15.48 29.45 13.02
CA GLU A 310 15.96 30.81 12.83
C GLU A 310 16.06 31.13 11.33
N ALA A 311 15.62 32.34 10.93
CA ALA A 311 15.59 32.76 9.51
C ALA A 311 16.96 32.66 8.84
N SER A 312 18.02 33.04 9.55
CA SER A 312 19.41 32.96 9.06
C SER A 312 19.86 31.55 8.75
N ILE A 313 19.39 30.57 9.54
CA ILE A 313 19.66 29.13 9.31
C ILE A 313 18.88 28.65 8.10
N ALA A 314 17.59 29.02 7.99
CA ALA A 314 16.76 28.65 6.84
C ALA A 314 17.38 29.19 5.52
N ASP A 315 17.89 30.43 5.51
CA ASP A 315 18.52 31.03 4.34
C ASP A 315 19.77 30.26 3.90
N ARG A 316 20.65 29.86 4.85
CA ARG A 316 21.82 29.02 4.55
C ARG A 316 21.43 27.64 4.00
N ILE A 317 20.38 27.00 4.53
CA ILE A 317 19.85 25.75 3.97
C ILE A 317 19.43 25.99 2.51
N GLY A 318 18.74 27.10 2.22
CA GLY A 318 18.30 27.46 0.88
C GLY A 318 19.42 27.64 -0.14
N GLU A 319 20.63 28.00 0.29
CA GLU A 319 21.79 28.06 -0.60
C GLU A 319 22.21 26.69 -1.09
N TYR A 320 22.19 25.67 -0.22
CA TYR A 320 22.56 24.29 -0.57
C TYR A 320 21.46 23.54 -1.31
N VAL A 321 20.25 23.51 -0.77
CA VAL A 321 19.16 22.65 -1.29
C VAL A 321 18.69 23.02 -2.70
N ARG A 322 19.11 24.15 -3.23
CA ARG A 322 18.85 24.56 -4.62
C ARG A 322 19.97 24.15 -5.59
N MET A 323 21.05 23.51 -5.09
CA MET A 323 22.13 23.04 -5.95
C MET A 323 21.81 21.67 -6.51
N SER A 324 21.99 21.51 -7.82
CA SER A 324 21.94 20.24 -8.52
C SER A 324 22.98 20.21 -9.64
N GLY A 325 23.50 19.04 -9.98
CA GLY A 325 24.53 18.90 -11.01
C GLY A 325 25.11 17.50 -11.12
N GLY A 326 26.32 17.41 -11.64
CA GLY A 326 27.09 16.19 -11.78
C GLY A 326 28.29 16.16 -10.85
N VAL A 327 29.42 15.70 -11.38
CA VAL A 327 30.70 15.63 -10.65
C VAL A 327 31.20 17.01 -10.23
N GLU A 328 30.94 18.03 -11.04
CA GLU A 328 31.27 19.43 -10.76
C GLU A 328 30.64 19.95 -9.47
N LEU A 329 29.42 19.50 -9.15
CA LEU A 329 28.80 19.83 -7.87
C LEU A 329 29.52 19.15 -6.69
N VAL A 330 29.93 17.88 -6.87
CA VAL A 330 30.71 17.16 -5.84
C VAL A 330 32.04 17.88 -5.56
N ASP A 331 32.72 18.37 -6.60
CA ASP A 331 33.97 19.13 -6.47
C ASP A 331 33.74 20.43 -5.72
N LYS A 332 32.70 21.19 -6.08
CA LYS A 332 32.30 22.42 -5.39
C LYS A 332 32.01 22.19 -3.91
N LEU A 333 31.27 21.13 -3.56
CA LEU A 333 30.95 20.80 -2.16
C LEU A 333 32.18 20.33 -1.38
N ALA A 334 33.13 19.65 -2.04
CA ALA A 334 34.39 19.23 -1.43
C ALA A 334 35.30 20.42 -1.08
N GLU A 335 35.14 21.55 -1.78
CA GLU A 335 35.89 22.78 -1.52
C GLU A 335 35.20 23.71 -0.51
N ASP A 336 33.97 23.43 -0.12
CA ASP A 336 33.20 24.26 0.83
C ASP A 336 33.82 24.26 2.22
N GLU A 337 34.18 25.43 2.73
CA GLU A 337 34.89 25.62 4.00
C GLU A 337 34.06 25.22 5.24
N ASN A 338 32.74 25.20 5.13
CA ASN A 338 31.85 24.78 6.22
C ASN A 338 31.72 23.24 6.24
N LEU A 339 31.52 22.63 5.07
CA LEU A 339 31.39 21.18 4.94
C LEU A 339 32.69 20.44 5.22
N LYS A 340 33.85 21.01 4.90
CA LYS A 340 35.18 20.45 5.22
C LYS A 340 35.40 20.18 6.71
N LYS A 341 34.72 20.87 7.59
CA LYS A 341 34.85 20.73 9.05
C LYS A 341 33.99 19.58 9.60
N ILE A 342 33.11 19.01 8.80
CA ILE A 342 32.07 18.06 9.22
C ILE A 342 32.35 16.70 8.60
N LYS A 343 32.81 15.76 9.43
CA LYS A 343 33.21 14.42 8.98
C LYS A 343 32.09 13.68 8.21
N PRO A 344 30.81 13.62 8.67
CA PRO A 344 29.74 12.99 7.89
C PRO A 344 29.55 13.61 6.49
N ALA A 345 29.69 14.94 6.35
CA ALA A 345 29.59 15.59 5.05
C ALA A 345 30.70 15.12 4.10
N LEU A 346 31.95 15.07 4.58
CA LEU A 346 33.09 14.60 3.78
C LEU A 346 32.93 13.14 3.35
N GLU A 347 32.47 12.25 4.25
CA GLU A 347 32.16 10.88 3.91
C GLU A 347 31.09 10.79 2.81
N GLY A 348 29.99 11.54 2.96
CA GLY A 348 28.92 11.58 1.96
C GLY A 348 29.37 12.13 0.60
N ILE A 349 30.23 13.15 0.58
CA ILE A 349 30.83 13.72 -0.65
C ILE A 349 31.73 12.68 -1.33
N ALA A 350 32.55 11.96 -0.58
CA ALA A 350 33.41 10.89 -1.11
C ALA A 350 32.60 9.74 -1.70
N ASP A 351 31.56 9.28 -0.99
CA ASP A 351 30.63 8.25 -1.46
C ASP A 351 29.91 8.69 -2.74
N MET A 352 29.42 9.93 -2.81
CA MET A 352 28.76 10.46 -4.02
C MET A 352 29.73 10.55 -5.21
N ARG A 353 30.97 10.95 -4.99
CA ARG A 353 32.00 10.97 -6.06
C ARG A 353 32.19 9.59 -6.66
N LEU A 354 32.35 8.58 -5.81
CA LEU A 354 32.54 7.20 -6.22
C LEU A 354 31.31 6.64 -6.94
N LEU A 355 30.10 6.93 -6.41
CA LEU A 355 28.84 6.52 -7.04
C LEU A 355 28.68 7.10 -8.45
N LEU A 356 28.93 8.40 -8.63
CA LEU A 356 28.82 9.04 -9.94
C LEU A 356 29.83 8.48 -10.93
N GLN A 357 31.05 8.16 -10.49
CA GLN A 357 32.06 7.49 -11.31
C GLN A 357 31.58 6.10 -11.79
N TYR A 358 30.99 5.30 -10.89
CA TYR A 358 30.44 3.98 -11.26
C TYR A 358 29.22 4.11 -12.18
N CYS A 359 28.38 5.07 -11.94
CA CYS A 359 27.23 5.37 -12.81
C CYS A 359 27.68 5.79 -14.23
N GLU A 360 28.78 6.53 -14.35
CA GLU A 360 29.36 6.89 -15.67
C GLU A 360 29.87 5.64 -16.41
N ILE A 361 30.55 4.72 -15.72
CA ILE A 361 30.99 3.43 -16.27
C ILE A 361 29.78 2.59 -16.74
N PHE A 362 28.67 2.64 -16.01
CA PHE A 362 27.43 1.96 -16.39
C PHE A 362 26.63 2.67 -17.49
N GLY A 363 27.11 3.82 -18.01
CA GLY A 363 26.45 4.59 -19.07
C GLY A 363 25.20 5.32 -18.62
N LEU A 364 25.15 5.76 -17.37
CA LEU A 364 23.97 6.39 -16.75
C LEU A 364 24.06 7.93 -16.69
N LYS A 365 25.14 8.54 -17.16
CA LYS A 365 25.44 9.98 -16.98
C LYS A 365 24.27 10.89 -17.34
N ASP A 366 23.59 10.62 -18.47
CA ASP A 366 22.50 11.45 -18.98
C ASP A 366 21.15 11.18 -18.30
N LYS A 367 21.07 10.14 -17.48
CA LYS A 367 19.83 9.70 -16.79
C LYS A 367 19.85 9.98 -15.29
N ILE A 368 20.96 10.50 -14.75
CA ILE A 368 21.11 10.78 -13.30
C ILE A 368 21.42 12.26 -13.06
N ILE A 369 21.06 12.73 -11.88
CA ILE A 369 21.43 14.06 -11.39
C ILE A 369 21.67 14.00 -9.88
N PHE A 370 22.77 14.58 -9.41
CA PHE A 370 22.98 14.81 -8.00
C PHE A 370 22.19 16.05 -7.58
N ASP A 371 21.22 15.92 -6.66
CA ASP A 371 20.24 16.93 -6.30
C ASP A 371 20.10 17.04 -4.79
N LEU A 372 20.60 18.13 -4.21
CA LEU A 372 20.59 18.36 -2.77
C LEU A 372 19.19 18.65 -2.20
N SER A 373 18.19 18.91 -3.06
CA SER A 373 16.80 19.02 -2.63
C SER A 373 16.16 17.67 -2.30
N LEU A 374 16.74 16.55 -2.79
CA LEU A 374 16.27 15.22 -2.48
C LEU A 374 16.55 14.89 -1.01
N ALA A 375 15.62 15.19 -0.14
CA ALA A 375 15.69 14.92 1.29
C ALA A 375 14.75 13.78 1.71
N ARG A 376 14.18 13.09 0.71
CA ARG A 376 13.21 12.02 0.87
C ARG A 376 13.84 10.79 1.50
N GLY A 377 13.06 10.11 2.25
CA GLY A 377 13.43 8.82 2.79
C GLY A 377 12.80 8.59 4.13
N LEU A 378 12.54 7.31 4.35
CA LEU A 378 12.10 6.83 5.63
C LEU A 378 13.27 6.97 6.62
N ASP A 379 12.98 7.06 7.88
CA ASP A 379 13.95 7.29 8.96
C ASP A 379 15.11 6.27 9.02
N TYR A 380 15.00 5.18 8.28
CA TYR A 380 16.01 4.11 8.29
C TYR A 380 17.12 4.25 7.24
N TYR A 381 17.08 5.21 6.30
CA TYR A 381 18.18 5.39 5.34
C TYR A 381 19.44 5.94 6.00
N THR A 382 20.59 5.36 5.64
CA THR A 382 21.90 5.63 6.25
C THR A 382 22.95 6.13 5.27
N GLY A 383 22.72 6.02 3.99
CA GLY A 383 23.67 6.33 2.91
C GLY A 383 22.99 7.01 1.73
N VAL A 384 23.28 6.51 0.54
CA VAL A 384 22.68 6.99 -0.71
C VAL A 384 21.16 6.87 -0.67
N ILE A 385 20.51 7.88 -1.20
CA ILE A 385 19.07 7.93 -1.48
C ILE A 385 18.87 8.31 -2.95
N TYR A 386 17.84 7.75 -3.57
CA TYR A 386 17.53 8.06 -4.96
C TYR A 386 16.03 8.00 -5.26
N GLU A 387 15.64 8.78 -6.27
CA GLU A 387 14.27 8.87 -6.73
C GLU A 387 14.24 9.09 -8.24
N ALA A 388 13.48 8.27 -8.95
CA ALA A 388 13.22 8.46 -10.37
C ALA A 388 11.95 9.28 -10.58
N VAL A 389 12.06 10.38 -11.31
CA VAL A 389 10.96 11.27 -11.65
C VAL A 389 10.83 11.42 -13.17
N LEU A 390 9.60 11.46 -13.67
CA LEU A 390 9.36 11.74 -15.08
C LEU A 390 9.52 13.24 -15.35
N LYS A 391 10.12 13.58 -16.49
CA LYS A 391 10.12 14.95 -16.98
C LYS A 391 8.73 15.25 -17.55
N ALA A 392 8.17 16.41 -17.23
CA ALA A 392 6.92 16.86 -17.83
C ALA A 392 7.11 17.01 -19.36
N GLU A 393 6.25 16.39 -20.15
CA GLU A 393 6.22 16.68 -21.58
C GLU A 393 5.82 18.14 -21.79
N PRO A 394 6.51 18.91 -22.64
CA PRO A 394 6.08 20.25 -22.98
C PRO A 394 4.66 20.19 -23.55
N PRO A 395 3.74 21.10 -23.19
CA PRO A 395 2.38 21.09 -23.69
C PRO A 395 2.41 21.09 -25.23
N ALA A 396 1.69 20.17 -25.85
CA ALA A 396 1.57 20.09 -27.30
C ALA A 396 1.13 21.47 -27.84
N PRO A 397 1.70 21.96 -28.96
CA PRO A 397 1.33 23.24 -29.53
C PRO A 397 -0.16 23.23 -29.84
N THR A 398 -0.94 24.04 -29.11
CA THR A 398 -2.37 24.23 -29.36
C THR A 398 -2.55 24.84 -30.74
N VAL A 399 -3.05 24.07 -31.69
CA VAL A 399 -3.54 24.60 -32.97
C VAL A 399 -4.76 25.48 -32.63
N ASN A 400 -4.62 26.78 -32.92
CA ASN A 400 -5.64 27.80 -32.69
C ASN A 400 -6.99 27.41 -33.32
N GLY A 401 -7.94 26.99 -32.53
CA GLY A 401 -9.35 26.89 -32.85
C GLY A 401 -10.13 27.70 -31.82
N GLY A 402 -10.63 28.88 -32.22
CA GLY A 402 -11.33 29.80 -31.32
C GLY A 402 -12.62 29.23 -30.76
N GLY A 403 -12.60 28.94 -29.49
CA GLY A 403 -13.80 28.60 -28.70
C GLY A 403 -13.55 29.01 -27.25
N LYS A 404 -14.31 30.00 -26.76
CA LYS A 404 -14.32 30.39 -25.36
C LYS A 404 -14.82 29.24 -24.50
N SER A 405 -13.95 28.39 -24.00
CA SER A 405 -14.24 27.46 -22.91
C SER A 405 -13.64 27.97 -21.61
N LYS A 406 -14.42 27.87 -20.55
CA LYS A 406 -14.08 28.25 -19.18
C LYS A 406 -12.71 27.69 -18.81
N LYS A 407 -11.80 28.57 -18.32
CA LYS A 407 -10.56 28.20 -17.67
C LYS A 407 -10.83 27.25 -16.50
N ASN A 408 -10.84 25.94 -16.77
CA ASN A 408 -10.44 24.99 -15.75
C ASN A 408 -8.93 25.17 -15.62
N LYS A 409 -8.44 25.46 -14.42
CA LYS A 409 -7.02 25.39 -14.09
C LYS A 409 -6.57 23.99 -14.51
N GLU A 410 -5.84 23.89 -15.62
CA GLU A 410 -5.00 22.73 -15.91
C GLU A 410 -4.01 22.67 -14.73
N GLU A 411 -4.31 21.82 -13.77
CA GLU A 411 -3.34 21.42 -12.77
C GLU A 411 -2.21 20.75 -13.57
N ASP A 412 -1.05 21.35 -13.57
CA ASP A 412 0.21 20.75 -14.02
C ASP A 412 0.25 19.32 -13.47
N VAL A 413 0.11 18.34 -14.37
CA VAL A 413 0.25 16.92 -14.01
C VAL A 413 1.75 16.67 -13.85
N SER A 414 2.32 17.22 -12.78
CA SER A 414 3.62 16.77 -12.29
C SER A 414 3.44 15.30 -11.93
N VAL A 415 3.83 14.42 -12.86
CA VAL A 415 3.87 12.99 -12.63
C VAL A 415 4.96 12.76 -11.59
N GLY A 416 4.57 12.50 -10.36
CA GLY A 416 5.50 12.32 -9.25
C GLY A 416 6.43 11.09 -9.44
N SER A 417 7.21 10.79 -8.42
CA SER A 417 8.15 9.67 -8.36
C SER A 417 7.59 8.35 -8.86
N VAL A 418 8.30 7.67 -9.76
CA VAL A 418 7.93 6.35 -10.29
C VAL A 418 8.78 5.21 -9.70
N ALA A 419 9.93 5.52 -9.11
CA ALA A 419 10.75 4.60 -8.35
C ALA A 419 11.53 5.36 -7.29
N GLY A 420 11.90 4.69 -6.22
CA GLY A 420 12.73 5.28 -5.17
C GLY A 420 13.36 4.23 -4.27
N GLY A 421 14.44 4.60 -3.60
CA GLY A 421 15.16 3.69 -2.74
C GLY A 421 16.36 4.33 -2.06
N GLY A 422 17.23 3.49 -1.50
CA GLY A 422 18.44 3.93 -0.83
C GLY A 422 19.08 2.84 0.02
N ARG A 423 20.14 3.22 0.73
CA ARG A 423 20.92 2.37 1.63
C ARG A 423 20.38 2.45 3.07
N TYR A 424 20.22 1.28 3.72
CA TYR A 424 19.63 1.16 5.07
C TYR A 424 20.37 0.12 5.94
N ASP A 425 21.58 0.44 6.33
CA ASP A 425 22.54 -0.49 6.96
C ASP A 425 22.13 -0.92 8.38
N ASN A 426 21.37 -0.10 9.10
CA ASN A 426 21.07 -0.32 10.52
C ASN A 426 19.75 -1.10 10.75
N LEU A 427 18.93 -1.29 9.70
CA LEU A 427 17.58 -1.81 9.86
C LEU A 427 17.56 -3.29 10.27
N VAL A 428 18.41 -4.12 9.65
CA VAL A 428 18.48 -5.56 9.94
C VAL A 428 18.89 -5.84 11.39
N GLY A 429 19.81 -5.06 11.93
CA GLY A 429 20.28 -5.22 13.32
C GLY A 429 19.19 -4.99 14.37
N MET A 430 18.10 -4.29 14.02
CA MET A 430 16.96 -4.10 14.91
C MET A 430 16.17 -5.41 15.12
N PHE A 431 16.25 -6.34 14.18
CA PHE A 431 15.53 -7.63 14.18
C PHE A 431 16.43 -8.82 14.52
N ASN A 432 17.73 -8.60 14.59
CA ASN A 432 18.68 -9.68 14.91
C ASN A 432 18.88 -9.76 16.42
N PRO A 433 18.69 -10.94 17.07
CA PRO A 433 18.84 -11.10 18.52
C PRO A 433 20.25 -10.72 19.04
N LYS A 434 21.26 -10.87 18.19
CA LYS A 434 22.66 -10.49 18.48
C LYS A 434 23.00 -9.08 17.99
N ARG A 435 22.01 -8.32 17.52
CA ARG A 435 22.17 -6.99 16.91
C ARG A 435 23.21 -6.93 15.78
N LYS A 436 23.40 -8.06 15.08
CA LYS A 436 24.33 -8.13 13.96
C LYS A 436 23.80 -7.30 12.81
N GLN A 437 24.56 -6.32 12.37
CA GLN A 437 24.24 -5.49 11.22
C GLN A 437 24.51 -6.25 9.92
N VAL A 438 23.63 -6.09 8.95
CA VAL A 438 23.81 -6.52 7.57
C VAL A 438 23.48 -5.31 6.71
N PRO A 439 24.47 -4.67 6.08
CA PRO A 439 24.24 -3.55 5.18
C PRO A 439 23.30 -3.92 4.06
N CYS A 440 22.36 -3.04 3.76
CA CYS A 440 21.38 -3.24 2.71
C CYS A 440 21.22 -1.98 1.86
N VAL A 441 20.98 -2.17 0.57
CA VAL A 441 20.57 -1.13 -0.36
C VAL A 441 19.52 -1.71 -1.30
N GLY A 442 18.51 -0.92 -1.65
CA GLY A 442 17.44 -1.42 -2.51
C GLY A 442 16.61 -0.33 -3.18
N VAL A 443 15.76 -0.76 -4.08
CA VAL A 443 14.85 0.07 -4.85
C VAL A 443 13.45 -0.52 -4.86
N SER A 444 12.46 0.35 -4.84
CA SER A 444 11.05 0.03 -5.06
C SER A 444 10.53 0.72 -6.32
N ILE A 445 9.97 -0.05 -7.25
CA ILE A 445 9.34 0.44 -8.46
C ILE A 445 7.84 0.62 -8.21
N GLY A 446 7.33 1.83 -8.47
CA GLY A 446 5.93 2.22 -8.24
C GLY A 446 5.02 1.82 -9.39
N VAL A 447 4.56 0.57 -9.41
CA VAL A 447 3.79 -0.04 -10.50
C VAL A 447 2.51 0.73 -10.85
N GLU A 448 1.78 1.25 -9.86
CA GLU A 448 0.49 1.89 -10.11
C GLU A 448 0.60 3.18 -10.93
N ARG A 449 1.67 3.93 -10.72
CA ARG A 449 1.93 5.15 -11.51
C ARG A 449 2.36 4.80 -12.93
N ILE A 450 3.27 3.84 -13.07
CA ILE A 450 3.70 3.31 -14.37
C ILE A 450 2.51 2.76 -15.13
N PHE A 451 1.66 1.98 -14.48
CA PHE A 451 0.44 1.43 -15.06
C PHE A 451 -0.50 2.54 -15.55
N SER A 452 -0.76 3.58 -14.75
CA SER A 452 -1.63 4.69 -15.15
C SER A 452 -1.09 5.43 -16.38
N ILE A 453 0.24 5.58 -16.51
CA ILE A 453 0.87 6.21 -17.67
C ILE A 453 0.72 5.34 -18.91
N LEU A 454 1.00 4.04 -18.79
CA LEU A 454 0.90 3.10 -19.92
C LEU A 454 -0.56 2.88 -20.32
N GLU A 455 -1.51 2.80 -19.37
CA GLU A 455 -2.95 2.71 -19.64
C GLU A 455 -3.42 3.94 -20.45
N ALA A 456 -2.94 5.15 -20.12
CA ALA A 456 -3.26 6.36 -20.86
C ALA A 456 -2.62 6.43 -22.27
N LYS A 457 -1.42 5.85 -22.45
CA LYS A 457 -0.72 5.77 -23.74
C LYS A 457 -1.30 4.68 -24.65
N THR A 458 -1.88 3.62 -24.10
CA THR A 458 -2.37 2.47 -24.87
C THR A 458 -3.72 2.80 -25.50
N GLN A 459 -3.73 3.13 -26.80
CA GLN A 459 -4.94 3.38 -27.57
C GLN A 459 -5.51 2.09 -28.22
N GLN A 460 -4.71 1.03 -28.30
CA GLN A 460 -5.09 -0.23 -28.92
C GLN A 460 -5.69 -1.20 -27.90
N LYS A 461 -6.65 -2.01 -28.35
CA LYS A 461 -7.21 -3.09 -27.54
C LYS A 461 -6.11 -4.08 -27.15
N VAL A 462 -5.90 -4.27 -25.86
CA VAL A 462 -4.91 -5.22 -25.35
C VAL A 462 -5.47 -6.63 -25.45
N ARG A 463 -4.71 -7.56 -26.01
CA ARG A 463 -5.09 -8.97 -26.06
C ARG A 463 -5.11 -9.54 -24.63
N THR A 464 -6.26 -10.08 -24.22
CA THR A 464 -6.51 -10.55 -22.85
C THR A 464 -6.32 -12.05 -22.67
N THR A 465 -6.27 -12.80 -23.77
CA THR A 465 -6.06 -14.25 -23.77
C THR A 465 -4.80 -14.63 -24.53
N GLU A 466 -4.13 -15.66 -24.09
CA GLU A 466 -2.97 -16.24 -24.78
C GLU A 466 -3.36 -17.37 -25.73
N VAL A 467 -4.68 -17.63 -25.94
CA VAL A 467 -5.17 -18.69 -26.82
C VAL A 467 -4.68 -18.44 -28.24
N GLU A 468 -4.03 -19.43 -28.83
CA GLU A 468 -3.42 -19.35 -30.16
C GLU A 468 -4.32 -19.95 -31.24
N VAL A 469 -5.17 -20.91 -30.85
CA VAL A 469 -5.99 -21.69 -31.77
C VAL A 469 -7.42 -21.84 -31.21
N TYR A 470 -8.41 -21.57 -32.07
CA TYR A 470 -9.81 -21.82 -31.75
C TYR A 470 -10.34 -23.01 -32.54
N VAL A 471 -10.95 -24.00 -31.88
CA VAL A 471 -11.55 -25.15 -32.55
C VAL A 471 -13.04 -24.88 -32.82
N ALA A 472 -13.35 -24.52 -34.06
CA ALA A 472 -14.68 -24.21 -34.53
C ALA A 472 -15.36 -25.39 -35.21
N SER A 473 -16.69 -25.39 -35.33
CA SER A 473 -17.46 -26.33 -36.12
C SER A 473 -18.35 -25.62 -37.11
N ALA A 474 -18.35 -26.08 -38.38
CA ALA A 474 -19.20 -25.57 -39.43
C ALA A 474 -20.65 -26.11 -39.32
N HIS A 475 -20.83 -27.30 -38.77
CA HIS A 475 -22.10 -28.03 -38.71
C HIS A 475 -22.50 -28.41 -37.29
N LYS A 476 -23.75 -28.81 -37.10
CA LYS A 476 -24.26 -29.36 -35.84
C LYS A 476 -23.69 -30.77 -35.62
N GLY A 477 -23.68 -31.23 -34.35
CA GLY A 477 -23.27 -32.61 -34.02
C GLY A 477 -21.77 -32.84 -33.85
N LEU A 478 -20.92 -31.84 -34.12
CA LEU A 478 -19.45 -31.96 -34.09
C LEU A 478 -18.83 -31.70 -32.70
N LEU A 479 -19.61 -31.68 -31.61
CA LEU A 479 -19.08 -31.39 -30.27
C LEU A 479 -17.97 -32.36 -29.85
N LEU A 480 -18.22 -33.67 -29.98
CA LEU A 480 -17.24 -34.68 -29.57
C LEU A 480 -15.95 -34.55 -30.38
N LYS A 481 -16.06 -34.28 -31.69
CA LYS A 481 -14.90 -34.08 -32.54
C LYS A 481 -14.12 -32.82 -32.19
N ARG A 482 -14.80 -31.73 -31.87
CA ARG A 482 -14.12 -30.52 -31.31
C ARG A 482 -13.33 -30.85 -30.04
N MET A 483 -13.92 -31.64 -29.13
CA MET A 483 -13.25 -32.05 -27.89
C MET A 483 -12.04 -32.96 -28.14
N GLU A 484 -12.12 -33.88 -29.12
CA GLU A 484 -11.00 -34.73 -29.51
C GLU A 484 -9.82 -33.90 -30.05
N VAL A 485 -10.09 -32.96 -30.97
CA VAL A 485 -9.07 -32.06 -31.52
C VAL A 485 -8.49 -31.18 -30.44
N LEU A 486 -9.34 -30.60 -29.59
CA LEU A 486 -8.90 -29.76 -28.48
C LEU A 486 -7.97 -30.52 -27.51
N ASN A 487 -8.35 -31.76 -27.14
CA ASN A 487 -7.50 -32.59 -26.30
C ASN A 487 -6.14 -32.91 -26.94
N LYS A 488 -6.11 -33.14 -28.27
CA LYS A 488 -4.86 -33.34 -29.01
C LYS A 488 -3.96 -32.10 -28.96
N LEU A 489 -4.55 -30.88 -29.11
CA LEU A 489 -3.82 -29.61 -29.05
C LEU A 489 -3.27 -29.36 -27.63
N TRP A 490 -4.08 -29.51 -26.61
CA TRP A 490 -3.64 -29.35 -25.22
C TRP A 490 -2.56 -30.35 -24.83
N GLY A 491 -2.70 -31.63 -25.27
CA GLY A 491 -1.68 -32.64 -25.07
C GLY A 491 -0.35 -32.31 -25.76
N ALA A 492 -0.39 -31.49 -26.80
CA ALA A 492 0.78 -30.99 -27.52
C ALA A 492 1.32 -29.66 -26.96
N GLY A 493 0.72 -29.10 -25.92
CA GLY A 493 1.10 -27.82 -25.31
C GLY A 493 0.59 -26.57 -26.07
N ILE A 494 -0.27 -26.74 -27.09
CA ILE A 494 -0.84 -25.62 -27.85
C ILE A 494 -2.01 -25.02 -27.08
N LYS A 495 -2.00 -23.70 -26.87
CA LYS A 495 -3.05 -22.95 -26.17
C LYS A 495 -4.29 -22.86 -27.06
N ALA A 496 -5.31 -23.65 -26.77
CA ALA A 496 -6.50 -23.75 -27.60
C ALA A 496 -7.79 -23.70 -26.79
N GLU A 497 -8.86 -23.21 -27.43
CA GLU A 497 -10.21 -23.21 -26.85
C GLU A 497 -11.31 -23.51 -27.87
N HIS A 498 -12.53 -23.67 -27.40
CA HIS A 498 -13.73 -23.85 -28.23
C HIS A 498 -14.98 -23.28 -27.56
N SER A 499 -16.09 -23.20 -28.31
CA SER A 499 -17.37 -22.83 -27.74
C SER A 499 -17.91 -23.90 -26.79
N TYR A 500 -18.41 -23.50 -25.61
CA TYR A 500 -19.14 -24.37 -24.69
C TYR A 500 -20.59 -24.65 -25.14
N LYS A 501 -21.04 -24.09 -26.29
CA LYS A 501 -22.33 -24.44 -26.88
C LYS A 501 -22.22 -25.74 -27.69
N GLN A 502 -23.23 -26.60 -27.61
CA GLN A 502 -23.25 -27.85 -28.38
C GLN A 502 -23.21 -27.61 -29.89
N ASN A 503 -24.02 -26.66 -30.37
CA ASN A 503 -24.16 -26.31 -31.77
C ASN A 503 -24.01 -24.79 -31.98
N PRO A 504 -22.79 -24.23 -31.89
CA PRO A 504 -22.55 -22.80 -32.12
C PRO A 504 -22.65 -22.47 -33.61
N LYS A 505 -23.08 -21.26 -33.98
CA LYS A 505 -23.03 -20.76 -35.36
C LYS A 505 -21.58 -20.48 -35.74
N LEU A 506 -21.12 -20.89 -36.94
CA LEU A 506 -19.74 -20.68 -37.39
C LEU A 506 -19.36 -19.19 -37.35
N LEU A 507 -20.22 -18.32 -37.88
CA LEU A 507 -19.95 -16.88 -37.91
C LEU A 507 -19.67 -16.32 -36.51
N ALA A 508 -20.45 -16.72 -35.50
CA ALA A 508 -20.26 -16.25 -34.12
C ALA A 508 -18.94 -16.75 -33.52
N GLN A 509 -18.45 -17.94 -33.93
CA GLN A 509 -17.15 -18.46 -33.49
C GLN A 509 -16.00 -17.68 -34.12
N LEU A 510 -16.10 -17.33 -35.42
CA LEU A 510 -15.09 -16.54 -36.09
C LEU A 510 -15.07 -15.08 -35.61
N GLN A 511 -16.24 -14.47 -35.36
CA GLN A 511 -16.32 -13.14 -34.74
C GLN A 511 -15.66 -13.12 -33.35
N TYR A 512 -15.85 -14.18 -32.57
CA TYR A 512 -15.18 -14.34 -31.28
C TYR A 512 -13.64 -14.36 -31.45
N CYS A 513 -13.12 -15.11 -32.47
CA CYS A 513 -11.69 -15.11 -32.75
C CYS A 513 -11.17 -13.71 -33.14
N GLU A 514 -11.93 -12.97 -33.96
CA GLU A 514 -11.57 -11.58 -34.33
C GLU A 514 -11.60 -10.66 -33.09
N GLU A 515 -12.62 -10.79 -32.24
CA GLU A 515 -12.78 -9.99 -31.03
C GLU A 515 -11.64 -10.20 -30.01
N TYR A 516 -11.23 -11.47 -29.80
CA TYR A 516 -10.17 -11.83 -28.84
C TYR A 516 -8.79 -11.95 -29.48
N GLN A 517 -8.67 -11.56 -30.76
CA GLN A 517 -7.39 -11.57 -31.49
C GLN A 517 -6.70 -12.95 -31.49
N ILE A 518 -7.49 -14.03 -31.62
CA ILE A 518 -6.96 -15.40 -31.71
C ILE A 518 -6.43 -15.59 -33.15
N PRO A 519 -5.16 -15.96 -33.34
CA PRO A 519 -4.56 -15.94 -34.69
C PRO A 519 -5.12 -17.01 -35.62
N TYR A 520 -5.43 -18.20 -35.14
CA TYR A 520 -5.86 -19.31 -35.95
C TYR A 520 -7.18 -19.93 -35.51
N ALA A 521 -7.99 -20.38 -36.44
CA ALA A 521 -9.16 -21.20 -36.17
C ALA A 521 -9.11 -22.51 -37.01
N ILE A 522 -9.29 -23.64 -36.34
CA ILE A 522 -9.53 -24.93 -36.96
C ILE A 522 -11.02 -25.06 -37.19
N VAL A 523 -11.46 -25.11 -38.43
CA VAL A 523 -12.86 -25.29 -38.80
C VAL A 523 -13.12 -26.75 -39.16
N LEU A 524 -13.95 -27.41 -38.33
CA LEU A 524 -14.35 -28.78 -38.56
C LEU A 524 -15.64 -28.82 -39.38
N GLY A 525 -15.59 -29.51 -40.52
CA GLY A 525 -16.73 -29.81 -41.38
C GLY A 525 -16.85 -31.30 -41.63
N ASP A 526 -18.06 -31.82 -41.87
CA ASP A 526 -18.29 -33.25 -42.10
C ASP A 526 -17.56 -33.77 -43.34
N GLY A 527 -17.52 -32.98 -44.42
CA GLY A 527 -16.83 -33.35 -45.64
C GLY A 527 -15.31 -33.40 -45.52
N GLU A 528 -14.74 -32.47 -44.76
CA GLU A 528 -13.29 -32.44 -44.49
C GLU A 528 -12.89 -33.60 -43.57
N LEU A 529 -13.67 -33.84 -42.51
CA LEU A 529 -13.41 -34.93 -41.59
C LEU A 529 -13.50 -36.31 -42.21
N SER A 530 -14.39 -36.51 -43.19
CA SER A 530 -14.47 -37.77 -43.95
C SER A 530 -13.22 -38.05 -44.78
N ARG A 531 -12.46 -37.01 -45.16
CA ARG A 531 -11.18 -37.08 -45.87
C ARG A 531 -9.96 -37.06 -44.93
N GLY A 532 -10.19 -37.02 -43.60
CA GLY A 532 -9.11 -36.94 -42.62
C GLY A 532 -8.42 -35.60 -42.54
N VAL A 533 -9.04 -34.52 -43.04
CA VAL A 533 -8.48 -33.15 -43.03
C VAL A 533 -9.35 -32.20 -42.25
N VAL A 534 -8.78 -31.05 -41.90
CA VAL A 534 -9.47 -29.90 -41.31
C VAL A 534 -9.08 -28.62 -42.06
N LYS A 535 -9.91 -27.59 -41.98
CA LYS A 535 -9.55 -26.27 -42.48
C LYS A 535 -8.86 -25.47 -41.39
N LEU A 536 -7.64 -25.05 -41.63
CA LEU A 536 -6.89 -24.12 -40.78
C LEU A 536 -7.04 -22.72 -41.35
N ARG A 537 -7.74 -21.86 -40.63
CA ARG A 537 -7.98 -20.48 -41.02
C ARG A 537 -7.11 -19.52 -40.24
N GLU A 538 -6.34 -18.71 -40.92
CA GLU A 538 -5.70 -17.55 -40.32
C GLU A 538 -6.72 -16.41 -40.22
N ILE A 539 -6.96 -15.91 -39.00
CA ILE A 539 -8.08 -14.99 -38.75
C ILE A 539 -7.86 -13.63 -39.40
N ASN A 540 -6.66 -13.06 -39.31
CA ASN A 540 -6.34 -11.74 -39.86
C ASN A 540 -6.41 -11.68 -41.38
N SER A 541 -5.77 -12.63 -42.06
CA SER A 541 -5.73 -12.69 -43.53
C SER A 541 -6.97 -13.36 -44.14
N ARG A 542 -7.76 -14.07 -43.33
CA ARG A 542 -8.89 -14.91 -43.71
C ARG A 542 -8.52 -16.06 -44.65
N LYS A 543 -7.25 -16.36 -44.79
CA LYS A 543 -6.75 -17.46 -45.61
C LYS A 543 -7.09 -18.79 -44.93
N GLU A 544 -7.52 -19.77 -45.75
CA GLU A 544 -7.85 -21.13 -45.29
C GLU A 544 -7.00 -22.14 -46.07
N ASP A 545 -6.38 -23.05 -45.33
CA ASP A 545 -5.61 -24.16 -45.88
C ASP A 545 -6.21 -25.47 -45.34
N GLU A 546 -6.25 -26.54 -46.19
CA GLU A 546 -6.60 -27.88 -45.75
C GLU A 546 -5.36 -28.54 -45.13
N VAL A 547 -5.49 -29.03 -43.89
CA VAL A 547 -4.40 -29.68 -43.15
C VAL A 547 -4.85 -31.07 -42.69
N PRO A 548 -4.05 -32.13 -42.91
CA PRO A 548 -4.37 -33.45 -42.39
C PRO A 548 -4.41 -33.46 -40.85
N LEU A 549 -5.38 -34.16 -40.28
CA LEU A 549 -5.52 -34.28 -38.80
C LEU A 549 -4.27 -34.91 -38.15
N GLU A 550 -3.56 -35.76 -38.86
CA GLU A 550 -2.35 -36.41 -38.35
C GLU A 550 -1.22 -35.41 -38.13
N THR A 551 -0.98 -34.51 -39.08
CA THR A 551 0.11 -33.51 -39.08
C THR A 551 -0.31 -32.15 -38.52
N LEU A 552 -1.56 -32.00 -38.08
CA LEU A 552 -2.12 -30.73 -37.61
C LEU A 552 -1.29 -30.06 -36.49
N VAL A 553 -0.78 -30.85 -35.54
CA VAL A 553 0.03 -30.32 -34.43
C VAL A 553 1.37 -29.78 -34.91
N GLU A 554 2.01 -30.52 -35.84
CA GLU A 554 3.29 -30.11 -36.42
C GLU A 554 3.14 -28.84 -37.26
N GLU A 555 2.11 -28.76 -38.10
CA GLU A 555 1.78 -27.57 -38.87
C GLU A 555 1.52 -26.35 -38.02
N LEU A 556 0.75 -26.52 -36.91
CA LEU A 556 0.50 -25.42 -35.97
C LEU A 556 1.77 -24.98 -35.24
N ARG A 557 2.63 -25.90 -34.80
CA ARG A 557 3.92 -25.54 -34.21
C ARG A 557 4.77 -24.70 -35.17
N ASN A 558 4.84 -25.10 -36.43
CA ASN A 558 5.58 -24.36 -37.46
C ASN A 558 5.01 -22.93 -37.65
N ARG A 559 3.68 -22.79 -37.74
CA ARG A 559 3.02 -21.48 -37.93
C ARG A 559 3.09 -20.59 -36.68
N LEU A 560 3.06 -21.16 -35.51
CA LEU A 560 3.13 -20.45 -34.23
C LEU A 560 4.58 -20.19 -33.78
N SER A 561 5.57 -20.66 -34.55
CA SER A 561 7.00 -20.58 -34.20
C SER A 561 7.29 -21.16 -32.80
N LEU A 562 6.55 -22.21 -32.43
CA LEU A 562 6.74 -22.93 -31.17
C LEU A 562 7.83 -23.99 -31.37
N SER A 563 8.92 -23.86 -30.62
CA SER A 563 10.02 -24.83 -30.60
C SER A 563 9.66 -26.11 -29.83
#